data_1121c845b62091fd7101b2960d7834e1
#
_entry.id   1121c845b62091fd7101b2960d7834e1
#
_cell.length_a   1.000
_cell.length_b   1.000
_cell.length_c   1.000
_cell.angle_alpha   90.00
_cell.angle_beta   90.00
_cell.angle_gamma   90.00
#
_symmetry.space_group_name_H-M   'P 1'
#
loop_
_entity.id
_entity.type
_entity.pdbx_description
1 polymer ?
#
loop_
_entity_poly.entity_id
_entity_poly.type
_entity_poly.pdbx_seq_one_letter_code
_entity_poly.pdbx_strand_id
1 'polypeptide(L)' 'MAKTFKVGDRVTWNSEAGHVSGRIIKVHKKNVTYKGYVHHASKDDPQYEIESDKTDHVALHKGTALKLMGRR' A
#
# COMPACT_ATOMS: atom_id res chain seq x y z
N MET A 1 13.39 11.34 1.53
CA MET A 1 12.87 10.49 2.56
C MET A 1 11.70 9.70 2.12
N ALA A 2 11.68 8.45 2.39
CA ALA A 2 10.53 7.62 2.03
C ALA A 2 9.37 7.91 2.98
N LYS A 3 8.17 7.90 2.44
CA LYS A 3 6.98 8.01 3.27
C LYS A 3 6.74 6.69 3.96
N THR A 4 6.34 6.75 5.20
CA THR A 4 6.01 5.54 5.94
C THR A 4 4.57 5.61 6.43
N PHE A 5 3.92 4.46 6.42
CA PHE A 5 2.54 4.33 6.87
C PHE A 5 2.47 3.16 7.84
N LYS A 6 1.35 3.05 8.52
CA LYS A 6 1.13 1.98 9.50
C LYS A 6 -0.13 1.22 9.17
N VAL A 7 -0.22 0.02 9.71
CA VAL A 7 -1.46 -0.75 9.64
C VAL A 7 -2.58 0.09 10.21
N GLY A 8 -3.67 0.16 9.49
CA GLY A 8 -4.83 0.95 9.87
C GLY A 8 -4.91 2.31 9.20
N ASP A 9 -3.81 2.78 8.60
CA ASP A 9 -3.82 4.05 7.91
C ASP A 9 -4.68 3.94 6.64
N ARG A 10 -5.43 4.98 6.37
CA ARG A 10 -6.20 5.05 5.14
C ARG A 10 -5.41 5.84 4.11
N VAL A 11 -5.30 5.28 2.93
CA VAL A 11 -4.47 5.85 1.87
C VAL A 11 -5.23 5.85 0.56
N THR A 12 -4.74 6.65 -0.39
CA THR A 12 -5.25 6.66 -1.75
C THR A 12 -4.09 6.44 -2.71
N TRP A 13 -4.43 5.94 -3.88
CA TRP A 13 -3.45 5.81 -4.96
C TRP A 13 -4.20 5.87 -6.28
N ASN A 14 -3.46 6.09 -7.35
CA ASN A 14 -4.03 6.10 -8.69
C ASN A 14 -3.93 4.72 -9.30
N SER A 15 -5.00 4.28 -9.92
CA SER A 15 -5.01 3.04 -10.66
C SER A 15 -5.57 3.32 -12.05
N GLU A 16 -5.63 2.30 -12.88
CA GLU A 16 -6.24 2.45 -14.19
C GLU A 16 -7.68 2.87 -14.11
N ALA A 17 -8.35 2.54 -13.02
CA ALA A 17 -9.74 2.90 -12.82
C ALA A 17 -9.91 4.28 -12.19
N GLY A 18 -8.82 5.00 -11.96
CA GLY A 18 -8.85 6.30 -11.33
C GLY A 18 -8.38 6.24 -9.90
N HIS A 19 -8.83 7.18 -9.10
CA HIS A 19 -8.44 7.22 -7.69
C HIS A 19 -9.09 6.08 -6.91
N VAL A 20 -8.29 5.37 -6.15
CA VAL A 20 -8.76 4.28 -5.30
C VAL A 20 -8.29 4.55 -3.88
N SER A 21 -9.09 4.19 -2.92
CA SER A 21 -8.71 4.32 -1.52
C SER A 21 -8.84 2.98 -0.81
N GLY A 22 -8.13 2.85 0.27
CA GLY A 22 -8.16 1.64 1.06
C GLY A 22 -7.45 1.83 2.38
N ARG A 23 -7.32 0.72 3.09
CA ARG A 23 -6.68 0.73 4.40
C ARG A 23 -5.51 -0.23 4.41
N ILE A 24 -4.42 0.19 5.02
CA ILE A 24 -3.23 -0.65 5.10
C ILE A 24 -3.49 -1.76 6.11
N ILE A 25 -3.30 -3.00 5.66
CA ILE A 25 -3.50 -4.17 6.51
C ILE A 25 -2.20 -4.85 6.86
N LYS A 26 -1.11 -4.54 6.15
CA LYS A 26 0.18 -5.13 6.43
C LYS A 26 1.29 -4.27 5.86
N VAL A 27 2.42 -4.29 6.53
CA VAL A 27 3.62 -3.58 6.07
C VAL A 27 4.72 -4.61 5.89
N HIS A 28 5.29 -4.65 4.69
CA HIS A 28 6.37 -5.58 4.36
C HIS A 28 7.66 -4.81 4.23
N LYS A 29 8.64 -5.18 5.04
CA LYS A 29 9.96 -4.54 5.01
C LYS A 29 11.01 -5.45 4.38
N LYS A 30 10.57 -6.59 3.87
CA LYS A 30 11.40 -7.53 3.16
C LYS A 30 10.70 -7.89 1.87
N ASN A 31 11.46 -8.41 0.91
CA ASN A 31 10.84 -8.84 -0.34
C ASN A 31 9.71 -9.80 -0.06
N VAL A 32 8.63 -9.65 -0.80
CA VAL A 32 7.45 -10.48 -0.61
C VAL A 32 7.00 -11.01 -1.97
N THR A 33 6.63 -12.28 -2.01
CA THR A 33 6.08 -12.89 -3.20
C THR A 33 4.56 -12.81 -3.12
N TYR A 34 3.96 -12.24 -4.15
CA TYR A 34 2.52 -12.05 -4.16
C TYR A 34 2.02 -12.33 -5.57
N LYS A 35 1.11 -13.27 -5.69
CA LYS A 35 0.53 -13.69 -6.98
C LYS A 35 1.59 -14.03 -8.01
N GLY A 36 2.62 -14.73 -7.58
CA GLY A 36 3.67 -15.19 -8.48
C GLY A 36 4.75 -14.19 -8.79
N TYR A 37 4.67 -12.99 -8.25
CA TYR A 37 5.69 -11.97 -8.47
C TYR A 37 6.38 -11.60 -7.18
N VAL A 38 7.67 -11.34 -7.29
CA VAL A 38 8.43 -10.86 -6.14
C VAL A 38 8.35 -9.34 -6.13
N HIS A 39 7.85 -8.81 -5.04
CA HIS A 39 7.80 -7.37 -4.84
C HIS A 39 8.94 -6.99 -3.91
N HIS A 40 9.82 -6.12 -4.40
CA HIS A 40 10.99 -5.75 -3.62
C HIS A 40 10.60 -4.73 -2.55
N ALA A 41 11.04 -5.00 -1.35
CA ALA A 41 10.79 -4.10 -0.25
C ALA A 41 11.99 -4.10 0.68
N SER A 42 12.15 -3.01 1.41
CA SER A 42 13.21 -2.91 2.38
C SER A 42 12.73 -2.06 3.54
N LYS A 43 13.55 -1.97 4.56
CA LYS A 43 13.22 -1.16 5.72
C LYS A 43 13.03 0.30 5.34
N ASP A 44 13.79 0.78 4.36
CA ASP A 44 13.71 2.18 3.92
C ASP A 44 12.68 2.39 2.82
N ASP A 45 12.21 1.33 2.21
CA ASP A 45 11.27 1.40 1.10
C ASP A 45 10.30 0.23 1.18
N PRO A 46 9.42 0.23 2.19
CA PRO A 46 8.53 -0.91 2.40
C PRO A 46 7.43 -0.96 1.36
N GLN A 47 6.90 -2.15 1.19
CA GLN A 47 5.69 -2.38 0.43
C GLN A 47 4.52 -2.45 1.40
N TYR A 48 3.41 -1.87 0.99
CA TYR A 48 2.21 -1.87 1.82
C TYR A 48 1.14 -2.70 1.18
N GLU A 49 0.53 -3.55 1.98
CA GLU A 49 -0.59 -4.37 1.54
C GLU A 49 -1.85 -3.64 1.97
N ILE A 50 -2.72 -3.33 1.01
CA ILE A 50 -3.84 -2.44 1.22
C ILE A 50 -5.11 -3.11 0.76
N GLU A 51 -6.11 -3.09 1.61
CA GLU A 51 -7.43 -3.60 1.26
C GLU A 51 -8.26 -2.45 0.70
N SER A 52 -8.76 -2.62 -0.52
CA SER A 52 -9.56 -1.58 -1.16
C SER A 52 -10.87 -1.37 -0.44
N ASP A 53 -11.31 -0.11 -0.35
CA ASP A 53 -12.57 0.21 0.30
C ASP A 53 -13.77 -0.30 -0.47
N LYS A 54 -13.65 -0.40 -1.78
CA LYS A 54 -14.81 -0.73 -2.62
C LYS A 54 -14.93 -2.21 -2.94
N THR A 55 -13.87 -2.94 -2.78
CA THR A 55 -13.88 -4.36 -3.14
C THR A 55 -13.07 -5.12 -2.10
N ASP A 56 -13.08 -6.43 -2.22
CA ASP A 56 -12.26 -7.26 -1.35
C ASP A 56 -10.85 -7.42 -1.89
N HIS A 57 -10.51 -6.68 -2.92
CA HIS A 57 -9.20 -6.81 -3.52
C HIS A 57 -8.13 -6.20 -2.65
N VAL A 58 -6.99 -6.85 -2.64
CA VAL A 58 -5.82 -6.39 -1.91
C VAL A 58 -4.76 -6.02 -2.93
N ALA A 59 -4.11 -4.90 -2.70
CA ALA A 59 -3.05 -4.42 -3.58
C ALA A 59 -1.77 -4.23 -2.80
N LEU A 60 -0.65 -4.29 -3.51
CA LEU A 60 0.65 -4.02 -2.94
C LEU A 60 1.23 -2.80 -3.63
N HIS A 61 1.60 -1.80 -2.86
CA HIS A 61 2.19 -0.58 -3.39
C HIS A 61 3.30 -0.09 -2.48
N LYS A 62 4.28 0.57 -3.05
CA LYS A 62 5.29 1.26 -2.28
C LYS A 62 4.73 2.56 -1.73
N GLY A 63 5.34 3.06 -0.67
CA GLY A 63 4.87 4.29 -0.04
C GLY A 63 4.83 5.48 -0.98
N THR A 64 5.74 5.51 -1.96
CA THR A 64 5.79 6.63 -2.90
C THR A 64 4.56 6.68 -3.81
N ALA A 65 3.86 5.56 -3.96
CA ALA A 65 2.65 5.51 -4.77
C ALA A 65 1.40 5.86 -3.96
N LEU A 66 1.52 6.04 -2.67
CA LEU A 66 0.39 6.24 -1.78
C LEU A 66 0.35 7.64 -1.23
N LYS A 67 -0.85 8.11 -0.92
CA LYS A 67 -1.05 9.35 -0.18
C LYS A 67 -1.94 9.07 1.02
N LEU A 68 -1.59 9.64 2.15
CA LEU A 68 -2.42 9.49 3.33
C LEU A 68 -3.70 10.27 3.13
N MET A 69 -4.83 9.63 3.39
CA MET A 69 -6.09 10.35 3.38
C MET A 69 -6.15 11.21 4.63
N GLY A 70 -6.87 12.27 4.57
CA GLY A 70 -6.94 13.20 5.68
C GLY A 70 -7.16 12.49 6.99
N ARG A 71 -6.56 12.99 8.06
CA ARG A 71 -6.66 12.39 9.25
C ARG A 71 -7.69 12.92 9.96
N ARG A 72 -8.17 12.65 10.47
CA ARG A 72 -9.07 13.09 11.13
C ARG A 72 -9.75 12.75 11.24
#